data_fdaf0bb29ef9ecab974d85e7a9da952d
#
_entry.id   fdaf0bb29ef9ecab974d85e7a9da952d
#
_cell.length_a   1.000
_cell.length_b   1.000
_cell.length_c   1.000
_cell.angle_alpha   90.00
_cell.angle_beta   90.00
_cell.angle_gamma   90.00
#
_symmetry.space_group_name_H-M   'P 1'
#
loop_
_entity.id
_entity.type
_entity.pdbx_description
1 polymer ?
#
loop_
_entity_poly.entity_id
_entity_poly.type
_entity_poly.pdbx_seq_one_letter_code
_entity_poly.pdbx_strand_id
1 'polypeptide(L)'
;MTRKILSPLCEKEVNIISGLAMGIDTIAHQTALKAKTKTIAVFASGLETIYPPMNKALAEHIMDNGALVSEYEPGSKLERWNFPARNRIISALSQAIFVVEGSLNSGAMLTAKFAQQQNKPLYALPGNINNRNAQGPNLLIRQGATLVSSADDLITDFGLSSSVKEQLELIPELSAEEQSIFDLLSEAQRDITFDEFMLKTGLGFGKLSTLLLNLELKGVIAKSSGNSYIKL
;
A
#
# COMPACT_ATOMS: atom_id res chain seq x y z
N MET A 1 -5.93 -6.26 4.81
CA MET A 1 -4.72 -5.73 4.15
C MET A 1 -5.07 -4.91 2.90
N THR A 2 -5.80 -5.43 1.91
CA THR A 2 -6.16 -4.74 0.66
C THR A 2 -6.65 -3.30 0.84
N ARG A 3 -7.66 -3.07 1.69
CA ARG A 3 -8.15 -1.71 1.98
C ARG A 3 -7.07 -0.79 2.55
N LYS A 4 -6.20 -1.32 3.40
CA LYS A 4 -5.14 -0.54 4.05
C LYS A 4 -4.12 0.00 3.03
N ILE A 5 -3.88 -0.74 1.94
CA ILE A 5 -3.00 -0.30 0.85
C ILE A 5 -3.75 0.57 -0.15
N LEU A 6 -4.98 0.20 -0.55
CA LEU A 6 -5.69 0.90 -1.60
C LEU A 6 -6.29 2.24 -1.17
N SER A 7 -6.71 2.41 0.12
CA SER A 7 -7.33 3.67 0.56
C SER A 7 -6.42 4.89 0.35
N PRO A 8 -5.14 4.89 0.78
CA PRO A 8 -4.25 6.03 0.54
C PRO A 8 -3.99 6.29 -0.96
N LEU A 9 -3.94 5.24 -1.79
CA LEU A 9 -3.80 5.39 -3.23
C LEU A 9 -5.04 6.07 -3.86
N CYS A 10 -6.21 5.65 -3.44
CA CYS A 10 -7.46 6.26 -3.91
C CYS A 10 -7.56 7.74 -3.50
N GLU A 11 -7.06 8.13 -2.33
CA GLU A 11 -6.95 9.53 -1.91
C GLU A 11 -6.01 10.37 -2.80
N LYS A 12 -5.14 9.70 -3.57
CA LYS A 12 -4.26 10.31 -4.60
C LYS A 12 -4.86 10.22 -6.02
N GLU A 13 -6.17 10.04 -6.13
CA GLU A 13 -6.91 9.97 -7.40
C GLU A 13 -6.50 8.80 -8.32
N VAL A 14 -5.93 7.73 -7.75
CA VAL A 14 -5.62 6.50 -8.50
C VAL A 14 -6.91 5.77 -8.84
N ASN A 15 -7.16 5.59 -10.13
CA ASN A 15 -8.32 4.82 -10.61
C ASN A 15 -8.09 3.32 -10.45
N ILE A 16 -9.11 2.61 -9.99
CA ILE A 16 -9.05 1.16 -9.81
C ILE A 16 -9.72 0.46 -11.00
N ILE A 17 -9.01 -0.46 -11.63
CA ILE A 17 -9.54 -1.31 -12.71
C ILE A 17 -9.49 -2.76 -12.27
N SER A 18 -10.64 -3.44 -12.26
CA SER A 18 -10.72 -4.85 -11.87
C SER A 18 -11.88 -5.57 -12.55
N GLY A 19 -12.10 -6.84 -12.19
CA GLY A 19 -13.05 -7.71 -12.89
C GLY A 19 -14.37 -7.96 -12.19
N LEU A 20 -14.69 -7.24 -11.13
CA LEU A 20 -15.90 -7.39 -10.33
C LEU A 20 -16.08 -8.79 -9.69
N ALA A 21 -15.04 -9.63 -9.64
CA ALA A 21 -15.07 -10.91 -8.98
C ALA A 21 -15.31 -10.80 -7.48
N MET A 22 -15.70 -11.90 -6.84
CA MET A 22 -15.77 -11.95 -5.38
C MET A 22 -14.39 -11.80 -4.75
N GLY A 23 -14.32 -11.23 -3.55
CA GLY A 23 -13.07 -11.09 -2.79
C GLY A 23 -12.34 -9.80 -3.10
N ILE A 24 -11.10 -9.87 -3.60
CA ILE A 24 -10.22 -8.71 -3.78
C ILE A 24 -10.80 -7.69 -4.74
N ASP A 25 -11.37 -8.09 -5.88
CA ASP A 25 -11.99 -7.17 -6.84
C ASP A 25 -13.12 -6.36 -6.20
N THR A 26 -14.00 -7.06 -5.47
CA THR A 26 -15.09 -6.42 -4.72
C THR A 26 -14.56 -5.39 -3.72
N ILE A 27 -13.52 -5.75 -2.95
CA ILE A 27 -12.89 -4.85 -1.97
C ILE A 27 -12.25 -3.66 -2.66
N ALA A 28 -11.61 -3.87 -3.79
CA ALA A 28 -10.93 -2.82 -4.56
C ALA A 28 -11.93 -1.78 -5.09
N HIS A 29 -13.01 -2.21 -5.74
CA HIS A 29 -14.06 -1.33 -6.21
C HIS A 29 -14.75 -0.56 -5.07
N GLN A 30 -15.10 -1.26 -3.97
CA GLN A 30 -15.68 -0.62 -2.78
C GLN A 30 -14.77 0.44 -2.17
N THR A 31 -13.45 0.20 -2.18
CA THR A 31 -12.47 1.15 -1.64
C THR A 31 -12.41 2.41 -2.50
N ALA A 32 -12.37 2.25 -3.82
CA ALA A 32 -12.40 3.38 -4.76
C ALA A 32 -13.68 4.21 -4.62
N LEU A 33 -14.85 3.57 -4.58
CA LEU A 33 -16.14 4.25 -4.41
C LEU A 33 -16.21 5.01 -3.08
N LYS A 34 -15.71 4.41 -1.99
CA LYS A 34 -15.66 5.08 -0.68
C LYS A 34 -14.77 6.32 -0.69
N ALA A 35 -13.66 6.28 -1.41
CA ALA A 35 -12.74 7.40 -1.59
C ALA A 35 -13.20 8.39 -2.66
N LYS A 36 -14.35 8.14 -3.32
CA LYS A 36 -14.89 8.93 -4.43
C LYS A 36 -13.94 9.02 -5.65
N THR A 37 -13.04 8.06 -5.80
CA THR A 37 -12.23 7.88 -7.00
C THR A 37 -12.97 7.02 -8.02
N LYS A 38 -12.61 7.20 -9.28
CA LYS A 38 -13.21 6.42 -10.38
C LYS A 38 -12.75 4.98 -10.33
N THR A 39 -13.65 4.07 -10.69
CA THR A 39 -13.32 2.66 -10.83
C THR A 39 -13.99 2.07 -12.07
N ILE A 40 -13.27 1.15 -12.72
CA ILE A 40 -13.72 0.50 -13.95
C ILE A 40 -13.83 -1.00 -13.70
N ALA A 41 -15.02 -1.56 -13.93
CA ALA A 41 -15.22 -2.99 -13.90
C ALA A 41 -15.26 -3.54 -15.33
N VAL A 42 -14.35 -4.46 -15.63
CA VAL A 42 -14.32 -5.15 -16.92
C VAL A 42 -15.10 -6.45 -16.81
N PHE A 43 -16.03 -6.71 -17.72
CA PHE A 43 -16.93 -7.85 -17.67
C PHE A 43 -16.45 -9.00 -18.58
N ALA A 44 -16.81 -10.22 -18.18
CA ALA A 44 -16.62 -11.44 -18.97
C ALA A 44 -17.90 -11.88 -19.73
N SER A 45 -18.90 -10.98 -19.79
CA SER A 45 -20.23 -11.16 -20.38
C SER A 45 -20.67 -9.87 -21.03
N GLY A 46 -21.77 -9.86 -21.76
CA GLY A 46 -22.46 -8.63 -22.15
C GLY A 46 -22.83 -7.80 -20.91
N LEU A 47 -22.95 -6.48 -21.04
CA LEU A 47 -23.13 -5.56 -19.92
C LEU A 47 -24.43 -5.75 -19.14
N GLU A 48 -25.44 -6.34 -19.76
CA GLU A 48 -26.72 -6.67 -19.11
C GLU A 48 -26.64 -7.86 -18.15
N THR A 49 -25.57 -8.67 -18.25
CA THR A 49 -25.38 -9.85 -17.40
C THR A 49 -24.33 -9.58 -16.34
N ILE A 50 -24.75 -9.11 -15.19
CA ILE A 50 -23.84 -8.82 -14.06
C ILE A 50 -23.47 -10.13 -13.35
N TYR A 51 -22.19 -10.45 -13.32
CA TYR A 51 -21.66 -11.61 -12.64
C TYR A 51 -20.46 -11.22 -11.72
N PRO A 52 -20.40 -11.69 -10.47
CA PRO A 52 -21.43 -12.52 -9.79
C PRO A 52 -22.69 -11.70 -9.43
N PRO A 53 -23.87 -12.33 -9.33
CA PRO A 53 -25.12 -11.61 -9.09
C PRO A 53 -25.12 -10.80 -7.79
N MET A 54 -24.40 -11.25 -6.77
CA MET A 54 -24.27 -10.54 -5.49
C MET A 54 -23.56 -9.19 -5.59
N ASN A 55 -22.81 -8.94 -6.67
CA ASN A 55 -22.14 -7.67 -6.93
C ASN A 55 -22.99 -6.72 -7.82
N LYS A 56 -24.30 -7.02 -8.02
CA LYS A 56 -25.18 -6.19 -8.84
C LYS A 56 -25.26 -4.75 -8.32
N ALA A 57 -25.55 -4.55 -7.05
CA ALA A 57 -25.57 -3.22 -6.45
C ALA A 57 -24.21 -2.51 -6.55
N LEU A 58 -23.12 -3.24 -6.42
CA LEU A 58 -21.79 -2.68 -6.60
C LEU A 58 -21.57 -2.22 -8.05
N ALA A 59 -22.01 -3.00 -9.04
CA ALA A 59 -21.93 -2.61 -10.45
C ALA A 59 -22.74 -1.33 -10.75
N GLU A 60 -23.94 -1.20 -10.17
CA GLU A 60 -24.76 0.01 -10.28
C GLU A 60 -24.03 1.24 -9.71
N HIS A 61 -23.44 1.15 -8.53
CA HIS A 61 -22.63 2.24 -7.96
C HIS A 61 -21.38 2.56 -8.78
N ILE A 62 -20.78 1.55 -9.46
CA ILE A 62 -19.64 1.77 -10.36
C ILE A 62 -20.08 2.58 -11.58
N MET A 63 -21.26 2.36 -12.14
CA MET A 63 -21.79 3.16 -13.26
C MET A 63 -21.92 4.65 -12.91
N ASP A 64 -22.30 4.96 -11.67
CA ASP A 64 -22.43 6.34 -11.20
C ASP A 64 -21.08 7.06 -11.04
N ASN A 65 -19.99 6.31 -10.82
CA ASN A 65 -18.70 6.86 -10.42
C ASN A 65 -17.52 6.37 -11.28
N GLY A 66 -17.79 5.72 -12.40
CA GLY A 66 -16.77 5.14 -13.26
C GLY A 66 -17.34 4.55 -14.52
N ALA A 67 -17.02 3.28 -14.83
CA ALA A 67 -17.53 2.61 -16.02
C ALA A 67 -17.60 1.09 -15.86
N LEU A 68 -18.57 0.50 -16.57
CA LEU A 68 -18.60 -0.93 -16.88
C LEU A 68 -18.13 -1.12 -18.32
N VAL A 69 -17.21 -2.03 -18.55
CA VAL A 69 -16.60 -2.26 -19.86
C VAL A 69 -16.71 -3.74 -20.22
N SER A 70 -17.10 -4.03 -21.44
CA SER A 70 -17.12 -5.37 -21.98
C SER A 70 -16.71 -5.37 -23.46
N GLU A 71 -16.08 -6.46 -23.92
CA GLU A 71 -15.86 -6.73 -25.33
C GLU A 71 -16.96 -7.62 -25.93
N TYR A 72 -17.86 -8.13 -25.11
CA TYR A 72 -18.92 -9.02 -25.52
C TYR A 72 -20.19 -8.24 -25.87
N GLU A 73 -20.84 -8.64 -26.96
CA GLU A 73 -22.11 -8.07 -27.38
C GLU A 73 -23.21 -8.29 -26.34
N PRO A 74 -24.21 -7.42 -26.27
CA PRO A 74 -25.44 -7.66 -25.51
C PRO A 74 -26.06 -9.02 -25.84
N GLY A 75 -26.54 -9.74 -24.83
CA GLY A 75 -27.11 -11.08 -25.00
C GLY A 75 -26.08 -12.22 -25.05
N SER A 76 -24.77 -11.90 -25.05
CA SER A 76 -23.73 -12.94 -25.04
C SER A 76 -23.81 -13.79 -23.78
N LYS A 77 -23.74 -15.12 -23.95
CA LYS A 77 -23.70 -16.06 -22.82
C LYS A 77 -22.39 -15.93 -22.05
N LEU A 78 -22.50 -16.04 -20.73
CA LEU A 78 -21.33 -16.09 -19.85
C LEU A 78 -20.69 -17.48 -19.94
N GLU A 79 -19.46 -17.54 -20.46
CA GLU A 79 -18.70 -18.78 -20.61
C GLU A 79 -17.44 -18.75 -19.72
N ARG A 80 -16.99 -19.92 -19.28
CA ARG A 80 -15.84 -20.01 -18.36
C ARG A 80 -14.54 -19.45 -18.96
N TRP A 81 -14.34 -19.59 -20.24
CA TRP A 81 -13.15 -19.08 -20.94
C TRP A 81 -13.17 -17.55 -21.13
N ASN A 82 -14.32 -16.89 -20.96
CA ASN A 82 -14.41 -15.45 -21.03
C ASN A 82 -13.66 -14.77 -19.88
N PHE A 83 -13.59 -15.40 -18.70
CA PHE A 83 -12.88 -14.82 -17.55
C PHE A 83 -11.37 -14.66 -17.78
N PRO A 84 -10.65 -15.70 -18.23
CA PRO A 84 -9.26 -15.56 -18.64
C PRO A 84 -9.07 -14.55 -19.79
N ALA A 85 -9.91 -14.61 -20.82
CA ALA A 85 -9.82 -13.70 -21.96
C ALA A 85 -9.99 -12.22 -21.55
N ARG A 86 -10.98 -11.94 -20.70
CA ARG A 86 -11.25 -10.59 -20.16
C ARG A 86 -10.04 -10.02 -19.40
N ASN A 87 -9.27 -10.84 -18.67
CA ASN A 87 -8.17 -10.36 -17.84
C ASN A 87 -7.08 -9.61 -18.63
N ARG A 88 -6.92 -9.91 -19.93
CA ARG A 88 -6.02 -9.14 -20.80
C ARG A 88 -6.44 -7.68 -20.94
N ILE A 89 -7.74 -7.42 -20.88
CA ILE A 89 -8.30 -6.06 -20.97
C ILE A 89 -8.06 -5.30 -19.66
N ILE A 90 -8.24 -5.97 -18.52
CA ILE A 90 -7.89 -5.39 -17.21
C ILE A 90 -6.42 -4.93 -17.23
N SER A 91 -5.52 -5.82 -17.65
CA SER A 91 -4.11 -5.49 -17.75
C SER A 91 -3.85 -4.37 -18.77
N ALA A 92 -4.46 -4.41 -19.94
CA ALA A 92 -4.24 -3.40 -20.99
C ALA A 92 -4.68 -2.00 -20.57
N LEU A 93 -5.80 -1.87 -19.88
CA LEU A 93 -6.33 -0.60 -19.38
C LEU A 93 -5.57 -0.06 -18.16
N SER A 94 -4.82 -0.92 -17.47
CA SER A 94 -4.07 -0.54 -16.27
C SER A 94 -2.68 -0.03 -16.61
N GLN A 95 -2.17 0.93 -15.86
CA GLN A 95 -0.76 1.36 -15.94
C GLN A 95 0.16 0.35 -15.25
N ALA A 96 -0.34 -0.32 -14.21
CA ALA A 96 0.36 -1.35 -13.47
C ALA A 96 -0.61 -2.39 -12.92
N ILE A 97 -0.13 -3.57 -12.60
CA ILE A 97 -0.94 -4.63 -11.98
C ILE A 97 -0.42 -4.90 -10.58
N PHE A 98 -1.34 -4.88 -9.60
CA PHE A 98 -1.06 -5.22 -8.21
C PHE A 98 -1.79 -6.52 -7.83
N VAL A 99 -1.02 -7.58 -7.57
CA VAL A 99 -1.54 -8.88 -7.14
C VAL A 99 -1.47 -8.99 -5.62
N VAL A 100 -2.66 -8.95 -4.99
CA VAL A 100 -2.79 -9.01 -3.54
C VAL A 100 -2.78 -10.44 -3.02
N GLU A 101 -3.53 -11.31 -3.68
CA GLU A 101 -3.57 -12.75 -3.35
C GLU A 101 -3.96 -13.58 -4.56
N GLY A 102 -3.61 -14.85 -4.52
CA GLY A 102 -3.95 -15.85 -5.54
C GLY A 102 -3.10 -17.10 -5.42
N SER A 103 -3.72 -18.25 -5.60
CA SER A 103 -2.98 -19.52 -5.79
C SER A 103 -2.23 -19.50 -7.11
N LEU A 104 -1.28 -20.41 -7.30
CA LEU A 104 -0.46 -20.50 -8.52
C LEU A 104 -1.28 -20.58 -9.84
N ASN A 105 -2.47 -21.17 -9.78
CA ASN A 105 -3.36 -21.32 -10.93
C ASN A 105 -4.57 -20.36 -10.91
N SER A 106 -4.50 -19.28 -10.16
CA SER A 106 -5.60 -18.32 -10.05
C SER A 106 -5.72 -17.39 -11.26
N GLY A 107 -6.89 -16.77 -11.43
CA GLY A 107 -7.11 -15.75 -12.44
C GLY A 107 -6.18 -14.53 -12.28
N ALA A 108 -5.79 -14.20 -11.04
CA ALA A 108 -4.83 -13.13 -10.77
C ALA A 108 -3.45 -13.41 -11.40
N MET A 109 -3.00 -14.67 -11.39
CA MET A 109 -1.74 -15.07 -12.03
C MET A 109 -1.82 -14.97 -13.57
N LEU A 110 -2.98 -15.21 -14.16
CA LEU A 110 -3.19 -14.94 -15.59
C LEU A 110 -3.13 -13.46 -15.92
N THR A 111 -3.72 -12.61 -15.08
CA THR A 111 -3.62 -11.14 -15.23
C THR A 111 -2.16 -10.69 -15.13
N ALA A 112 -1.40 -11.24 -14.18
CA ALA A 112 0.03 -10.97 -14.04
C ALA A 112 0.82 -11.38 -15.30
N LYS A 113 0.50 -12.54 -15.89
CA LYS A 113 1.10 -13.00 -17.16
C LYS A 113 0.82 -12.03 -18.30
N PHE A 114 -0.42 -11.52 -18.42
CA PHE A 114 -0.75 -10.50 -19.43
C PHE A 114 0.01 -9.20 -19.18
N ALA A 115 0.16 -8.78 -17.92
CA ALA A 115 0.95 -7.61 -17.56
C ALA A 115 2.41 -7.74 -18.04
N GLN A 116 3.04 -8.90 -17.81
CA GLN A 116 4.39 -9.19 -18.30
C GLN A 116 4.47 -9.14 -19.84
N GLN A 117 3.52 -9.74 -20.55
CA GLN A 117 3.47 -9.70 -22.00
C GLN A 117 3.26 -8.29 -22.58
N GLN A 118 2.61 -7.42 -21.81
CA GLN A 118 2.32 -6.03 -22.16
C GLN A 118 3.37 -5.05 -21.61
N ASN A 119 4.46 -5.55 -21.01
CA ASN A 119 5.51 -4.75 -20.38
C ASN A 119 4.99 -3.76 -19.33
N LYS A 120 3.99 -4.18 -18.55
CA LYS A 120 3.42 -3.39 -17.45
C LYS A 120 4.15 -3.67 -16.15
N PRO A 121 4.39 -2.65 -15.31
CA PRO A 121 4.89 -2.85 -13.96
C PRO A 121 4.01 -3.82 -13.17
N LEU A 122 4.64 -4.74 -12.46
CA LEU A 122 3.96 -5.77 -11.69
C LEU A 122 4.35 -5.68 -10.23
N TYR A 123 3.35 -5.56 -9.38
CA TYR A 123 3.46 -5.44 -7.94
C TYR A 123 2.78 -6.61 -7.25
N ALA A 124 3.31 -7.05 -6.12
CA ALA A 124 2.73 -8.16 -5.38
C ALA A 124 2.84 -7.97 -3.87
N LEU A 125 1.77 -8.34 -3.16
CA LEU A 125 1.73 -8.33 -1.70
C LEU A 125 2.33 -9.63 -1.17
N PRO A 126 3.40 -9.59 -0.36
CA PRO A 126 3.96 -10.80 0.24
C PRO A 126 3.00 -11.39 1.27
N GLY A 127 3.06 -12.69 1.45
CA GLY A 127 2.23 -13.38 2.42
C GLY A 127 2.91 -14.62 2.99
N ASN A 128 2.30 -15.18 4.04
CA ASN A 128 2.81 -16.36 4.73
C ASN A 128 2.89 -17.55 3.76
N ILE A 129 4.03 -18.24 3.75
CA ILE A 129 4.29 -19.40 2.87
C ILE A 129 3.31 -20.56 3.07
N ASN A 130 2.71 -20.67 4.26
CA ASN A 130 1.68 -21.66 4.54
C ASN A 130 0.30 -21.28 4.00
N ASN A 131 0.11 -20.04 3.52
CA ASN A 131 -1.13 -19.60 2.92
C ASN A 131 -1.12 -19.91 1.43
N ARG A 132 -2.04 -20.76 0.96
CA ARG A 132 -2.19 -21.11 -0.45
C ARG A 132 -2.38 -19.88 -1.35
N ASN A 133 -3.10 -18.88 -0.86
CA ASN A 133 -3.38 -17.66 -1.63
C ASN A 133 -2.18 -16.69 -1.69
N ALA A 134 -1.15 -16.90 -0.86
CA ALA A 134 0.09 -16.14 -0.94
C ALA A 134 1.12 -16.74 -1.91
N GLN A 135 0.91 -17.97 -2.37
CA GLN A 135 1.87 -18.66 -3.25
C GLN A 135 2.08 -17.93 -4.58
N GLY A 136 1.00 -17.42 -5.18
CA GLY A 136 1.07 -16.65 -6.43
C GLY A 136 1.88 -15.35 -6.25
N PRO A 137 1.49 -14.43 -5.37
CA PRO A 137 2.23 -13.20 -5.10
C PRO A 137 3.70 -13.45 -4.74
N ASN A 138 3.99 -14.41 -3.85
CA ASN A 138 5.36 -14.75 -3.48
C ASN A 138 6.17 -15.28 -4.67
N LEU A 139 5.55 -16.03 -5.58
CA LEU A 139 6.20 -16.46 -6.82
C LEU A 139 6.50 -15.28 -7.74
N LEU A 140 5.55 -14.35 -7.90
CA LEU A 140 5.74 -13.14 -8.72
C LEU A 140 6.88 -12.27 -8.19
N ILE A 141 6.98 -12.07 -6.87
CA ILE A 141 8.09 -11.35 -6.24
C ILE A 141 9.43 -12.04 -6.57
N ARG A 142 9.49 -13.36 -6.44
CA ARG A 142 10.69 -14.13 -6.80
C ARG A 142 11.06 -14.01 -8.27
N GLN A 143 10.08 -13.74 -9.15
CA GLN A 143 10.26 -13.53 -10.59
C GLN A 143 10.52 -12.07 -10.98
N GLY A 144 10.68 -11.18 -10.00
CA GLY A 144 11.03 -9.78 -10.23
C GLY A 144 9.87 -8.79 -10.13
N ALA A 145 8.68 -9.21 -9.69
CA ALA A 145 7.63 -8.27 -9.34
C ALA A 145 8.05 -7.46 -8.10
N THR A 146 7.72 -6.17 -8.09
CA THR A 146 8.01 -5.29 -6.96
C THR A 146 7.18 -5.72 -5.75
N LEU A 147 7.85 -5.95 -4.62
CA LEU A 147 7.19 -6.25 -3.35
C LEU A 147 6.52 -4.98 -2.81
N VAL A 148 5.26 -5.11 -2.40
CA VAL A 148 4.49 -4.02 -1.76
C VAL A 148 4.22 -4.40 -0.31
N SER A 149 4.77 -3.65 0.61
CA SER A 149 4.56 -3.80 2.06
C SER A 149 3.60 -2.75 2.63
N SER A 150 3.55 -1.58 1.98
CA SER A 150 2.71 -0.44 2.36
C SER A 150 2.12 0.27 1.13
N ALA A 151 1.22 1.23 1.36
CA ALA A 151 0.74 2.11 0.29
C ALA A 151 1.83 3.03 -0.25
N ASP A 152 2.77 3.41 0.61
CA ASP A 152 3.85 4.35 0.29
C ASP A 152 4.79 3.79 -0.79
N ASP A 153 4.96 2.48 -0.85
CA ASP A 153 5.74 1.83 -1.90
C ASP A 153 5.17 2.17 -3.29
N LEU A 154 3.84 2.06 -3.45
CA LEU A 154 3.15 2.38 -4.70
C LEU A 154 3.05 3.89 -4.95
N ILE A 155 2.81 4.69 -3.90
CA ILE A 155 2.75 6.15 -3.98
C ILE A 155 4.08 6.71 -4.49
N THR A 156 5.18 6.19 -3.98
CA THR A 156 6.54 6.59 -4.37
C THR A 156 6.84 6.18 -5.82
N ASP A 157 6.60 4.90 -6.14
CA ASP A 157 6.90 4.38 -7.49
C ASP A 157 6.09 5.04 -8.60
N PHE A 158 4.85 5.45 -8.29
CA PHE A 158 4.01 6.18 -9.26
C PHE A 158 4.23 7.69 -9.27
N GLY A 159 5.12 8.22 -8.41
CA GLY A 159 5.34 9.66 -8.29
C GLY A 159 4.11 10.42 -7.80
N LEU A 160 3.22 9.74 -7.05
CA LEU A 160 2.00 10.29 -6.49
C LEU A 160 2.22 10.98 -5.14
N SER A 161 3.44 10.96 -4.64
CA SER A 161 3.83 11.86 -3.58
C SER A 161 3.36 13.22 -4.06
N SER A 162 2.28 13.75 -3.47
CA SER A 162 2.06 15.18 -3.60
C SER A 162 3.43 15.78 -3.40
N SER A 163 3.80 16.77 -4.20
CA SER A 163 4.64 17.84 -3.76
C SER A 163 3.89 18.60 -2.65
N VAL A 164 3.47 17.87 -1.61
CA VAL A 164 3.56 18.42 -0.28
C VAL A 164 5.03 18.79 -0.29
N LYS A 165 5.30 20.13 -0.44
CA LYS A 165 6.42 20.71 0.27
C LYS A 165 6.72 19.69 1.34
N GLU A 166 7.90 19.04 1.28
CA GLU A 166 8.42 18.43 2.47
C GLU A 166 7.86 19.30 3.56
N GLN A 167 6.83 18.85 4.27
CA GLN A 167 6.84 19.14 5.64
C GLN A 167 8.23 18.61 5.97
N LEU A 168 9.19 19.49 5.86
CA LEU A 168 10.30 19.51 6.75
C LEU A 168 9.61 19.03 8.01
N GLU A 169 9.79 17.74 8.38
CA GLU A 169 9.53 17.38 9.76
C GLU A 169 10.12 18.57 10.45
N LEU A 170 9.24 19.38 11.02
CA LEU A 170 9.70 20.52 11.80
C LEU A 170 10.55 19.81 12.83
N ILE A 171 11.86 19.76 12.56
CA ILE A 171 12.80 19.30 13.60
C ILE A 171 12.36 20.22 14.73
N PRO A 172 11.69 19.66 15.75
CA PRO A 172 11.06 20.52 16.74
C PRO A 172 12.18 21.37 17.27
N GLU A 173 12.03 22.70 17.25
CA GLU A 173 13.10 23.59 17.67
C GLU A 173 13.62 23.10 19.01
N LEU A 174 14.82 22.56 18.99
CA LEU A 174 15.48 22.06 20.18
C LEU A 174 16.09 23.28 20.88
N SER A 175 15.88 23.37 22.16
CA SER A 175 16.65 24.32 22.96
C SER A 175 18.15 24.00 22.88
N ALA A 176 19.02 24.94 23.18
CA ALA A 176 20.46 24.70 23.15
C ALA A 176 20.88 23.51 24.04
N GLU A 177 20.20 23.26 25.15
CA GLU A 177 20.45 22.15 26.05
C GLU A 177 19.93 20.81 25.46
N GLU A 178 18.77 20.83 24.84
CA GLU A 178 18.22 19.64 24.13
C GLU A 178 19.07 19.28 22.93
N GLN A 179 19.57 20.26 22.17
CA GLN A 179 20.45 20.06 21.05
C GLN A 179 21.76 19.37 21.50
N SER A 180 22.35 19.80 22.61
CA SER A 180 23.57 19.16 23.12
C SER A 180 23.38 17.68 23.46
N ILE A 181 22.22 17.30 24.01
CA ILE A 181 21.89 15.88 24.29
C ILE A 181 21.69 15.09 23.00
N PHE A 182 20.99 15.69 22.03
CA PHE A 182 20.73 15.06 20.72
C PHE A 182 22.04 14.86 19.93
N ASP A 183 22.96 15.81 19.99
CA ASP A 183 24.28 15.72 19.33
C ASP A 183 25.12 14.58 19.92
N LEU A 184 25.10 14.41 21.24
CA LEU A 184 25.79 13.29 21.92
C LEU A 184 25.27 11.93 21.44
N LEU A 185 23.95 11.76 21.22
CA LEU A 185 23.38 10.55 20.66
C LEU A 185 23.79 10.35 19.19
N SER A 186 23.80 11.43 18.42
CA SER A 186 24.19 11.39 17.00
C SER A 186 25.64 11.00 16.80
N GLU A 187 26.55 11.49 17.65
CA GLU A 187 27.97 11.17 17.62
C GLU A 187 28.28 9.75 18.08
N ALA A 188 27.54 9.26 19.08
CA ALA A 188 27.79 7.95 19.66
C ALA A 188 27.40 6.79 18.72
N GLN A 189 26.42 7.00 17.82
CA GLN A 189 25.87 5.95 16.90
C GLN A 189 25.46 4.67 17.63
N ARG A 190 25.13 4.76 18.91
CA ARG A 190 24.64 3.67 19.78
C ARG A 190 23.78 4.24 20.89
N ASP A 191 23.11 3.32 21.59
CA ASP A 191 22.35 3.68 22.80
C ASP A 191 23.27 4.29 23.86
N ILE A 192 22.82 5.39 24.50
CA ILE A 192 23.48 6.03 25.64
C ILE A 192 22.62 5.83 26.87
N THR A 193 23.21 5.37 27.97
CA THR A 193 22.49 5.20 29.23
C THR A 193 22.30 6.56 29.93
N PHE A 194 21.28 6.61 30.82
CA PHE A 194 21.02 7.81 31.61
C PHE A 194 22.27 8.27 32.42
N ASP A 195 22.97 7.31 33.02
CA ASP A 195 24.18 7.59 33.81
C ASP A 195 25.33 8.14 32.94
N GLU A 196 25.45 7.63 31.72
CA GLU A 196 26.44 8.11 30.75
C GLU A 196 26.15 9.55 30.30
N PHE A 197 24.86 9.92 30.15
CA PHE A 197 24.48 11.30 29.93
C PHE A 197 24.83 12.20 31.11
N MET A 198 24.57 11.76 32.33
CA MET A 198 24.95 12.53 33.53
C MET A 198 26.45 12.82 33.58
N LEU A 199 27.26 11.81 33.25
CA LEU A 199 28.72 11.96 33.23
C LEU A 199 29.21 12.90 32.12
N LYS A 200 28.63 12.80 30.91
CA LYS A 200 29.06 13.61 29.76
C LYS A 200 28.56 15.06 29.83
N THR A 201 27.36 15.27 30.32
CA THR A 201 26.73 16.61 30.36
C THR A 201 26.97 17.35 31.67
N GLY A 202 27.29 16.65 32.74
CA GLY A 202 27.38 17.24 34.10
C GLY A 202 26.05 17.72 34.67
N LEU A 203 24.91 17.39 34.04
CA LEU A 203 23.59 17.81 34.47
C LEU A 203 23.09 16.95 35.63
N GLY A 204 22.41 17.62 36.58
CA GLY A 204 21.74 16.90 37.66
C GLY A 204 20.56 16.05 37.18
N PHE A 205 20.21 15.00 37.95
CA PHE A 205 19.19 14.01 37.64
C PHE A 205 17.85 14.65 37.18
N GLY A 206 17.31 15.61 37.91
CA GLY A 206 16.01 16.22 37.59
C GLY A 206 16.01 16.97 36.26
N LYS A 207 17.06 17.74 36.00
CA LYS A 207 17.19 18.52 34.76
C LYS A 207 17.37 17.61 33.54
N LEU A 208 18.23 16.61 33.64
CA LEU A 208 18.45 15.64 32.58
C LEU A 208 17.19 14.83 32.27
N SER A 209 16.45 14.38 33.30
CA SER A 209 15.18 13.65 33.13
C SER A 209 14.15 14.49 32.37
N THR A 210 14.05 15.80 32.67
CA THR A 210 13.11 16.70 31.99
C THR A 210 13.50 16.88 30.51
N LEU A 211 14.78 17.06 30.20
CA LEU A 211 15.26 17.24 28.83
C LEU A 211 15.07 15.97 27.98
N LEU A 212 15.37 14.81 28.54
CA LEU A 212 15.15 13.52 27.85
C LEU A 212 13.66 13.26 27.61
N LEU A 213 12.79 13.56 28.57
CA LEU A 213 11.35 13.46 28.39
C LEU A 213 10.85 14.40 27.30
N ASN A 214 11.31 15.64 27.27
CA ASN A 214 10.94 16.60 26.22
C ASN A 214 11.39 16.13 24.83
N LEU A 215 12.59 15.60 24.71
CA LEU A 215 13.08 15.05 23.45
C LEU A 215 12.29 13.81 23.00
N GLU A 216 11.86 12.97 23.94
CA GLU A 216 10.99 11.82 23.66
C GLU A 216 9.59 12.26 23.23
N LEU A 217 9.00 13.28 23.90
CA LEU A 217 7.71 13.86 23.50
C LEU A 217 7.79 14.59 22.14
N LYS A 218 8.94 15.15 21.80
CA LYS A 218 9.21 15.72 20.48
C LYS A 218 9.48 14.67 19.40
N GLY A 219 9.56 13.38 19.76
CA GLY A 219 9.74 12.27 18.83
C GLY A 219 11.13 12.19 18.19
N VAL A 220 12.15 12.83 18.75
CA VAL A 220 13.53 12.81 18.21
C VAL A 220 14.42 11.75 18.85
N ILE A 221 14.03 11.25 20.03
CA ILE A 221 14.68 10.12 20.70
C ILE A 221 13.63 9.12 21.21
N ALA A 222 14.04 7.89 21.47
CA ALA A 222 13.20 6.88 22.13
C ALA A 222 13.98 6.21 23.25
N LYS A 223 13.24 5.80 24.30
CA LYS A 223 13.78 4.98 25.37
C LYS A 223 13.96 3.55 24.90
N SER A 224 15.16 2.99 25.09
CA SER A 224 15.54 1.61 24.78
C SER A 224 15.58 0.76 26.05
N SER A 225 15.96 -0.51 25.95
CA SER A 225 16.12 -1.41 27.08
C SER A 225 17.22 -0.94 28.04
N GLY A 226 17.08 -1.20 29.34
CA GLY A 226 18.15 -0.93 30.31
C GLY A 226 18.38 0.56 30.64
N ASN A 227 17.31 1.39 30.60
CA ASN A 227 17.37 2.83 30.89
C ASN A 227 18.31 3.60 29.97
N SER A 228 18.40 3.17 28.71
CA SER A 228 19.14 3.82 27.63
C SER A 228 18.21 4.51 26.64
N TYR A 229 18.78 5.39 25.82
CA TYR A 229 18.06 6.19 24.83
C TYR A 229 18.75 6.07 23.48
N ILE A 230 17.96 6.07 22.42
CA ILE A 230 18.39 6.03 21.02
C ILE A 230 17.82 7.23 20.26
N LYS A 231 18.52 7.64 19.24
CA LYS A 231 18.01 8.59 18.24
C LYS A 231 17.01 7.87 17.33
N LEU A 232 15.89 8.53 17.01
CA LEU A 232 14.88 8.09 16.06
C LEU A 232 15.18 8.57 14.63
#